data_a6e0eb3293ffdbb1a5d823207278056c
#
_entry.id   a6e0eb3293ffdbb1a5d823207278056c
#
_cell.length_a   1.000
_cell.length_b   1.000
_cell.length_c   1.000
_cell.angle_alpha   90.00
_cell.angle_beta   90.00
_cell.angle_gamma   90.00
#
_symmetry.space_group_name_H-M   'P 1'
#
loop_
_entity.id
_entity.type
_entity.pdbx_description
1 polymer ?
#
loop_
_entity_poly.entity_id
_entity_poly.type
_entity_poly.pdbx_seq_one_letter_code
_entity_poly.pdbx_strand_id
1 'polypeptide(L)'
;MRRLGLIVAVVILALLLGGGYTAVAGASVYQDLDGGRQALVGAQASMAAAARTGDPAELRGAAAQLKLAERHFDDARARSSADPALRLMGGVPGAGRQLAASTHLAAIGADMSRAGEAAAEVAIQVAALKQKYAARALTPEDLQSALQEAQAIARTYSASIQAISQQLRAAHVERAQVDTSELVGPLKDAYDAVDRALAEADTSFRRYQDVRQVLSDFLGVQLPA
;
A
#
# COMPACT_ATOMS: atom_id res chain seq x y z
N MET A 1 -4.33 -15.48 4.07
CA MET A 1 -3.19 -14.76 4.65
C MET A 1 -1.98 -14.62 3.72
N ARG A 2 -1.62 -15.58 2.89
CA ARG A 2 -0.54 -15.45 1.88
C ARG A 2 -0.69 -14.25 0.92
N ARG A 3 -1.90 -13.71 0.76
CA ARG A 3 -2.23 -12.73 -0.27
C ARG A 3 -2.22 -11.27 0.21
N LEU A 4 -2.37 -10.99 1.51
CA LEU A 4 -2.22 -9.62 2.03
C LEU A 4 -0.73 -9.18 1.97
N GLY A 5 0.19 -10.10 2.24
CA GLY A 5 1.62 -9.86 2.05
C GLY A 5 2.00 -9.62 0.59
N LEU A 6 1.21 -10.15 -0.35
CA LEU A 6 1.47 -9.99 -1.78
C LEU A 6 1.18 -8.56 -2.27
N ILE A 7 0.16 -7.89 -1.72
CA ILE A 7 -0.21 -6.51 -2.15
C ILE A 7 0.92 -5.54 -1.84
N VAL A 8 1.45 -5.62 -0.62
CA VAL A 8 2.58 -4.78 -0.22
C VAL A 8 3.85 -5.19 -0.97
N ALA A 9 4.03 -6.49 -1.25
CA ALA A 9 5.17 -7.00 -1.99
C ALA A 9 5.31 -6.41 -3.40
N VAL A 10 4.20 -6.24 -4.08
CA VAL A 10 4.19 -5.78 -5.48
C VAL A 10 4.41 -4.28 -5.55
N VAL A 11 3.86 -3.50 -4.60
CA VAL A 11 4.15 -2.05 -4.48
C VAL A 11 5.65 -1.81 -4.33
N ILE A 12 6.31 -2.64 -3.57
CA ILE A 12 7.73 -2.52 -3.28
C ILE A 12 8.60 -2.87 -4.47
N LEU A 13 8.27 -3.93 -5.20
CA LEU A 13 9.02 -4.32 -6.40
C LEU A 13 8.98 -3.22 -7.45
N ALA A 14 7.87 -2.47 -7.52
CA ALA A 14 7.66 -1.33 -8.41
C ALA A 14 8.66 -0.21 -8.19
N LEU A 15 8.88 0.12 -6.94
CA LEU A 15 9.78 1.20 -6.55
C LEU A 15 11.27 0.75 -6.55
N LEU A 16 11.52 -0.56 -6.50
CA LEU A 16 12.87 -1.14 -6.54
C LEU A 16 13.57 -0.91 -7.87
N LEU A 17 12.85 -0.86 -8.96
CA LEU A 17 13.41 -0.76 -10.30
C LEU A 17 13.69 0.70 -10.74
N GLY A 18 13.09 1.69 -10.07
CA GLY A 18 13.32 3.11 -10.34
C GLY A 18 14.66 3.69 -9.89
N GLY A 19 15.53 2.86 -9.28
CA GLY A 19 16.80 3.31 -8.70
C GLY A 19 17.89 3.81 -9.65
N GLY A 20 17.62 3.93 -10.95
CA GLY A 20 18.62 4.30 -11.97
C GLY A 20 18.66 5.76 -12.39
N TYR A 21 17.78 6.62 -11.88
CA TYR A 21 17.74 8.04 -12.28
C TYR A 21 18.70 8.89 -11.43
N THR A 22 19.98 8.78 -11.72
CA THR A 22 21.05 9.39 -10.92
C THR A 22 21.56 10.73 -11.44
N ALA A 23 21.00 11.29 -12.50
CA ALA A 23 21.85 12.28 -13.19
C ALA A 23 21.62 13.75 -12.84
N VAL A 24 20.47 14.28 -12.44
CA VAL A 24 20.38 15.75 -12.47
C VAL A 24 19.59 16.43 -11.36
N ALA A 25 18.61 15.86 -10.77
CA ALA A 25 17.65 16.68 -10.01
C ALA A 25 17.64 16.48 -8.50
N GLY A 26 18.77 16.33 -7.94
CA GLY A 26 18.83 16.44 -6.51
C GLY A 26 18.93 15.11 -5.78
N ALA A 27 20.11 14.87 -5.26
CA ALA A 27 20.41 13.77 -4.33
C ALA A 27 19.35 13.65 -3.22
N SER A 28 18.71 14.77 -2.85
CA SER A 28 17.66 14.81 -1.82
C SER A 28 16.34 14.15 -2.25
N VAL A 29 15.84 14.41 -3.46
CA VAL A 29 14.61 13.76 -3.96
C VAL A 29 14.86 12.26 -4.13
N TYR A 30 16.04 11.89 -4.64
CA TYR A 30 16.43 10.49 -4.74
C TYR A 30 16.52 9.82 -3.37
N GLN A 31 17.11 10.48 -2.38
CA GLN A 31 17.20 9.95 -1.01
C GLN A 31 15.82 9.73 -0.40
N ASP A 32 14.89 10.66 -0.61
CA ASP A 32 13.52 10.51 -0.12
C ASP A 32 12.79 9.36 -0.82
N LEU A 33 12.92 9.24 -2.14
CA LEU A 33 12.34 8.12 -2.89
C LEU A 33 12.93 6.76 -2.44
N ASP A 34 14.23 6.69 -2.23
CA ASP A 34 14.90 5.48 -1.73
C ASP A 34 14.52 5.17 -0.28
N GLY A 35 14.39 6.19 0.57
CA GLY A 35 13.86 6.07 1.93
C GLY A 35 12.43 5.51 1.95
N GLY A 36 11.55 6.03 1.12
CA GLY A 36 10.20 5.52 0.92
C GLY A 36 10.19 4.06 0.49
N ARG A 37 11.04 3.73 -0.47
CA ARG A 37 11.24 2.36 -0.93
C ARG A 37 11.70 1.42 0.17
N GLN A 38 12.74 1.79 0.93
CA GLN A 38 13.26 0.97 2.03
C GLN A 38 12.20 0.74 3.10
N ALA A 39 11.42 1.76 3.44
CA ALA A 39 10.33 1.64 4.39
C ALA A 39 9.23 0.68 3.87
N LEU A 40 8.89 0.72 2.58
CA LEU A 40 7.96 -0.24 1.99
C LEU A 40 8.50 -1.68 2.04
N VAL A 41 9.81 -1.90 1.79
CA VAL A 41 10.43 -3.23 1.95
C VAL A 41 10.32 -3.71 3.40
N GLY A 42 10.55 -2.82 4.37
CA GLY A 42 10.35 -3.11 5.79
C GLY A 42 8.91 -3.48 6.11
N ALA A 43 7.94 -2.73 5.61
CA ALA A 43 6.51 -3.03 5.77
C ALA A 43 6.15 -4.41 5.22
N GLN A 44 6.65 -4.75 4.04
CA GLN A 44 6.45 -6.07 3.45
C GLN A 44 7.01 -7.19 4.32
N ALA A 45 8.22 -7.03 4.81
CA ALA A 45 8.86 -8.04 5.66
C ALA A 45 8.02 -8.28 6.93
N SER A 46 7.56 -7.19 7.58
CA SER A 46 6.69 -7.27 8.75
C SER A 46 5.33 -7.89 8.44
N MET A 47 4.69 -7.56 7.32
CA MET A 47 3.44 -8.22 6.90
C MET A 47 3.63 -9.70 6.60
N ALA A 48 4.74 -10.08 5.95
CA ALA A 48 5.06 -11.48 5.70
C ALA A 48 5.33 -12.24 7.01
N ALA A 49 5.96 -11.60 7.99
CA ALA A 49 6.15 -12.17 9.33
C ALA A 49 4.79 -12.35 10.03
N ALA A 50 3.93 -11.33 10.04
CA ALA A 50 2.57 -11.40 10.60
C ALA A 50 1.74 -12.52 9.97
N ALA A 51 1.85 -12.72 8.66
CA ALA A 51 1.15 -13.79 7.96
C ALA A 51 1.60 -15.20 8.39
N ARG A 52 2.84 -15.34 8.84
CA ARG A 52 3.39 -16.61 9.33
C ARG A 52 3.12 -16.85 10.81
N THR A 53 3.31 -15.82 11.62
CA THR A 53 3.26 -15.93 13.09
C THR A 53 1.87 -15.65 13.65
N GLY A 54 1.05 -14.87 12.93
CA GLY A 54 -0.21 -14.34 13.44
C GLY A 54 -0.02 -13.23 14.49
N ASP A 55 1.22 -12.71 14.66
CA ASP A 55 1.52 -11.71 15.69
C ASP A 55 1.03 -10.32 15.26
N PRO A 56 0.12 -9.69 16.04
CA PRO A 56 -0.31 -8.31 15.77
C PRO A 56 0.81 -7.26 15.91
N ALA A 57 1.90 -7.57 16.61
CA ALA A 57 3.03 -6.66 16.73
C ALA A 57 3.72 -6.44 15.38
N GLU A 58 3.81 -7.48 14.56
CA GLU A 58 4.34 -7.39 13.20
C GLU A 58 3.47 -6.50 12.31
N LEU A 59 2.14 -6.56 12.45
CA LEU A 59 1.23 -5.66 11.72
C LEU A 59 1.39 -4.20 12.14
N ARG A 60 1.64 -3.93 13.44
CA ARG A 60 1.95 -2.57 13.92
C ARG A 60 3.30 -2.09 13.37
N GLY A 61 4.29 -2.98 13.30
CA GLY A 61 5.56 -2.70 12.64
C GLY A 61 5.38 -2.34 11.17
N ALA A 62 4.56 -3.09 10.44
CA ALA A 62 4.21 -2.79 9.05
C ALA A 62 3.52 -1.42 8.91
N ALA A 63 2.54 -1.11 9.76
CA ALA A 63 1.87 0.20 9.76
C ALA A 63 2.86 1.36 10.00
N ALA A 64 3.80 1.21 10.94
CA ALA A 64 4.83 2.21 11.21
C ALA A 64 5.75 2.44 9.99
N GLN A 65 6.14 1.37 9.30
CA GLN A 65 6.95 1.45 8.08
C GLN A 65 6.17 2.09 6.92
N LEU A 66 4.87 1.79 6.77
CA LEU A 66 4.02 2.42 5.75
C LEU A 66 3.89 3.92 5.99
N LYS A 67 3.72 4.34 7.24
CA LYS A 67 3.71 5.75 7.61
C LYS A 67 5.04 6.47 7.35
N LEU A 68 6.15 5.77 7.55
CA LEU A 68 7.47 6.29 7.19
C LEU A 68 7.61 6.43 5.68
N ALA A 69 7.16 5.43 4.91
CA ALA A 69 7.16 5.46 3.45
C ALA A 69 6.32 6.64 2.92
N GLU A 70 5.12 6.85 3.45
CA GLU A 70 4.27 8.00 3.12
C GLU A 70 5.03 9.32 3.24
N ARG A 71 5.68 9.55 4.40
CA ARG A 71 6.43 10.79 4.65
C ARG A 71 7.54 11.01 3.64
N HIS A 72 8.31 9.97 3.35
CA HIS A 72 9.39 10.06 2.37
C HIS A 72 8.87 10.40 0.97
N PHE A 73 7.75 9.80 0.54
CA PHE A 73 7.15 10.11 -0.75
C PHE A 73 6.54 11.51 -0.81
N ASP A 74 5.88 11.95 0.26
CA ASP A 74 5.38 13.32 0.37
C ASP A 74 6.52 14.34 0.37
N ASP A 75 7.63 14.07 1.06
CA ASP A 75 8.84 14.90 1.05
C ASP A 75 9.46 14.96 -0.37
N ALA A 76 9.59 13.83 -1.05
CA ALA A 76 10.06 13.77 -2.44
C ALA A 76 9.19 14.62 -3.36
N ARG A 77 7.86 14.53 -3.24
CA ARG A 77 6.90 15.32 -3.99
C ARG A 77 7.00 16.80 -3.69
N ALA A 78 7.06 17.17 -2.41
CA ALA A 78 7.18 18.56 -1.98
C ALA A 78 8.46 19.20 -2.50
N ARG A 79 9.60 18.51 -2.38
CA ARG A 79 10.89 19.00 -2.90
C ARG A 79 10.89 19.14 -4.41
N SER A 80 10.36 18.15 -5.12
CA SER A 80 10.24 18.19 -6.59
C SER A 80 9.46 19.41 -7.08
N SER A 81 8.44 19.84 -6.33
CA SER A 81 7.60 20.99 -6.70
C SER A 81 8.15 22.33 -6.19
N ALA A 82 8.88 22.36 -5.07
CA ALA A 82 9.34 23.58 -4.43
C ALA A 82 10.73 24.04 -4.93
N ASP A 83 11.58 23.11 -5.39
CA ASP A 83 12.95 23.42 -5.78
C ASP A 83 12.99 24.27 -7.08
N PRO A 84 13.58 25.49 -7.04
CA PRO A 84 13.66 26.37 -8.20
C PRO A 84 14.48 25.76 -9.36
N ALA A 85 15.52 24.99 -9.08
CA ALA A 85 16.34 24.34 -10.10
C ALA A 85 15.55 23.25 -10.83
N LEU A 86 14.74 22.47 -10.09
CA LEU A 86 13.85 21.46 -10.65
C LEU A 86 12.74 22.10 -11.49
N ARG A 87 12.22 23.25 -11.07
CA ARG A 87 11.25 24.03 -11.86
C ARG A 87 11.83 24.49 -13.19
N LEU A 88 13.08 24.98 -13.20
CA LEU A 88 13.77 25.36 -14.42
C LEU A 88 13.99 24.17 -15.35
N MET A 89 14.32 23.02 -14.80
CA MET A 89 14.47 21.77 -15.55
C MET A 89 13.14 21.25 -16.09
N GLY A 90 12.01 21.55 -15.44
CA GLY A 90 10.68 21.24 -15.95
C GLY A 90 10.40 21.84 -17.32
N GLY A 91 11.07 22.94 -17.69
CA GLY A 91 11.01 23.55 -19.02
C GLY A 91 11.92 22.90 -20.07
N VAL A 92 12.79 21.96 -19.69
CA VAL A 92 13.71 21.29 -20.62
C VAL A 92 13.02 20.07 -21.24
N PRO A 93 12.89 19.98 -22.57
CA PRO A 93 12.30 18.84 -23.24
C PRO A 93 12.97 17.52 -22.79
N GLY A 94 12.19 16.50 -22.47
CA GLY A 94 12.67 15.22 -21.96
C GLY A 94 12.90 15.22 -20.44
N ALA A 95 13.72 16.10 -19.88
CA ALA A 95 13.98 16.16 -18.45
C ALA A 95 12.70 16.52 -17.65
N GLY A 96 11.93 17.48 -18.12
CA GLY A 96 10.67 17.89 -17.49
C GLY A 96 9.66 16.76 -17.41
N ARG A 97 9.56 15.92 -18.45
CA ARG A 97 8.67 14.76 -18.45
C ARG A 97 9.09 13.67 -17.44
N GLN A 98 10.40 13.40 -17.37
CA GLN A 98 10.92 12.46 -16.38
C GLN A 98 10.68 12.95 -14.95
N LEU A 99 10.85 14.25 -14.70
CA LEU A 99 10.59 14.88 -13.41
C LEU A 99 9.09 14.80 -13.06
N ALA A 100 8.21 15.12 -14.01
CA ALA A 100 6.74 14.98 -13.81
C ALA A 100 6.36 13.54 -13.51
N ALA A 101 6.88 12.57 -14.25
CA ALA A 101 6.64 11.16 -14.02
C ALA A 101 7.11 10.71 -12.62
N SER A 102 8.31 11.13 -12.19
CA SER A 102 8.81 10.81 -10.84
C SER A 102 7.94 11.43 -9.74
N THR A 103 7.41 12.62 -9.95
CA THR A 103 6.49 13.30 -9.02
C THR A 103 5.16 12.55 -8.90
N HIS A 104 4.59 12.11 -10.02
CA HIS A 104 3.37 11.29 -10.01
C HIS A 104 3.60 9.92 -9.38
N LEU A 105 4.73 9.27 -9.66
CA LEU A 105 5.10 8.00 -9.03
C LEU A 105 5.28 8.15 -7.51
N ALA A 106 5.86 9.26 -7.04
CA ALA A 106 5.93 9.56 -5.62
C ALA A 106 4.53 9.76 -5.00
N ALA A 107 3.64 10.48 -5.69
CA ALA A 107 2.26 10.65 -5.24
C ALA A 107 1.53 9.29 -5.12
N ILE A 108 1.66 8.42 -6.11
CA ILE A 108 1.11 7.06 -6.05
C ILE A 108 1.70 6.28 -4.87
N GLY A 109 3.01 6.37 -4.65
CA GLY A 109 3.68 5.74 -3.51
C GLY A 109 3.11 6.19 -2.16
N ALA A 110 2.87 7.49 -2.00
CA ALA A 110 2.24 8.06 -0.81
C ALA A 110 0.80 7.56 -0.63
N ASP A 111 -0.02 7.61 -1.68
CA ASP A 111 -1.42 7.19 -1.62
C ASP A 111 -1.55 5.69 -1.31
N MET A 112 -0.70 4.86 -1.91
CA MET A 112 -0.66 3.42 -1.62
C MET A 112 -0.15 3.13 -0.21
N SER A 113 0.78 3.92 0.32
CA SER A 113 1.25 3.81 1.70
C SER A 113 0.12 4.13 2.69
N ARG A 114 -0.66 5.19 2.46
CA ARG A 114 -1.86 5.53 3.25
C ARG A 114 -2.92 4.44 3.18
N ALA A 115 -3.19 3.91 2.00
CA ALA A 115 -4.12 2.77 1.84
C ALA A 115 -3.64 1.55 2.62
N GLY A 116 -2.34 1.25 2.57
CA GLY A 116 -1.71 0.16 3.31
C GLY A 116 -1.77 0.35 4.83
N GLU A 117 -1.54 1.57 5.34
CA GLU A 117 -1.66 1.92 6.77
C GLU A 117 -3.09 1.65 7.27
N ALA A 118 -4.10 2.17 6.56
CA ALA A 118 -5.50 1.95 6.89
C ALA A 118 -5.87 0.45 6.83
N ALA A 119 -5.34 -0.29 5.87
CA ALA A 119 -5.53 -1.73 5.77
C ALA A 119 -4.87 -2.50 6.93
N ALA A 120 -3.67 -2.08 7.35
CA ALA A 120 -2.97 -2.68 8.49
C ALA A 120 -3.73 -2.48 9.81
N GLU A 121 -4.33 -1.31 10.03
CA GLU A 121 -5.17 -1.05 11.19
C GLU A 121 -6.35 -2.03 11.28
N VAL A 122 -7.06 -2.24 10.17
CA VAL A 122 -8.16 -3.22 10.10
C VAL A 122 -7.62 -4.63 10.32
N ALA A 123 -6.49 -4.98 9.70
CA ALA A 123 -5.87 -6.30 9.80
C ALA A 123 -5.45 -6.65 11.25
N ILE A 124 -5.01 -5.67 12.03
CA ILE A 124 -4.68 -5.86 13.46
C ILE A 124 -5.91 -6.35 14.24
N GLN A 125 -7.08 -5.74 14.01
CA GLN A 125 -8.31 -6.13 14.72
C GLN A 125 -8.80 -7.51 14.26
N VAL A 126 -8.71 -7.76 12.97
CA VAL A 126 -9.05 -9.08 12.41
C VAL A 126 -8.10 -10.16 12.96
N ALA A 127 -6.80 -9.88 13.08
CA ALA A 127 -5.86 -10.83 13.68
C ALA A 127 -6.16 -11.10 15.17
N ALA A 128 -6.53 -10.08 15.93
CA ALA A 128 -6.95 -10.24 17.33
C ALA A 128 -8.22 -11.09 17.43
N LEU A 129 -9.21 -10.87 16.58
CA LEU A 129 -10.41 -11.68 16.49
C LEU A 129 -10.05 -13.16 16.21
N LYS A 130 -9.14 -13.40 15.28
CA LYS A 130 -8.67 -14.76 14.97
C LYS A 130 -8.03 -15.43 16.18
N GLN A 131 -7.13 -14.76 16.86
CA GLN A 131 -6.46 -15.33 18.03
C GLN A 131 -7.49 -15.74 19.11
N LYS A 132 -8.53 -14.93 19.28
CA LYS A 132 -9.62 -15.22 20.24
C LYS A 132 -10.35 -16.53 19.95
N TYR A 133 -10.55 -16.86 18.68
CA TYR A 133 -11.33 -18.01 18.25
C TYR A 133 -10.52 -19.20 17.71
N ALA A 134 -9.20 -19.06 17.51
CA ALA A 134 -8.37 -20.10 16.90
C ALA A 134 -8.05 -21.30 17.83
N ALA A 135 -8.24 -21.14 19.14
CA ALA A 135 -7.71 -22.10 20.13
C ALA A 135 -8.68 -23.24 20.48
N ARG A 136 -9.90 -23.28 19.91
CA ARG A 136 -10.91 -24.28 20.27
C ARG A 136 -11.83 -24.66 19.10
N ALA A 137 -12.49 -25.80 19.21
CA ALA A 137 -13.59 -26.14 18.30
C ALA A 137 -14.73 -25.12 18.48
N LEU A 138 -15.14 -24.47 17.39
CA LEU A 138 -16.16 -23.43 17.42
C LEU A 138 -17.55 -24.06 17.57
N THR A 139 -18.30 -23.58 18.57
CA THR A 139 -19.73 -23.89 18.70
C THR A 139 -20.55 -22.96 17.78
N PRO A 140 -21.83 -23.28 17.50
CA PRO A 140 -22.70 -22.36 16.76
C PRO A 140 -22.82 -20.97 17.40
N GLU A 141 -22.79 -20.89 18.75
CA GLU A 141 -22.83 -19.64 19.50
C GLU A 141 -21.49 -18.85 19.33
N ASP A 142 -20.34 -19.54 19.30
CA ASP A 142 -19.06 -18.92 19.02
C ASP A 142 -19.03 -18.31 17.60
N LEU A 143 -19.61 -19.01 16.62
CA LEU A 143 -19.73 -18.51 15.24
C LEU A 143 -20.61 -17.24 15.18
N GLN A 144 -21.74 -17.23 15.88
CA GLN A 144 -22.60 -16.06 15.95
C GLN A 144 -21.89 -14.88 16.62
N SER A 145 -21.17 -15.12 17.71
CA SER A 145 -20.40 -14.11 18.41
C SER A 145 -19.27 -13.55 17.54
N ALA A 146 -18.54 -14.43 16.84
CA ALA A 146 -17.48 -14.02 15.91
C ALA A 146 -18.04 -13.15 14.76
N LEU A 147 -19.22 -13.48 14.24
CA LEU A 147 -19.89 -12.69 13.22
C LEU A 147 -20.29 -11.30 13.75
N GLN A 148 -20.84 -11.22 14.94
CA GLN A 148 -21.21 -9.94 15.56
C GLN A 148 -19.97 -9.06 15.83
N GLU A 149 -18.88 -9.65 16.32
CA GLU A 149 -17.62 -8.93 16.54
C GLU A 149 -17.00 -8.45 15.21
N ALA A 150 -17.03 -9.27 14.17
CA ALA A 150 -16.55 -8.87 12.86
C ALA A 150 -17.40 -7.73 12.25
N GLN A 151 -18.73 -7.77 12.42
CA GLN A 151 -19.60 -6.67 12.02
C GLN A 151 -19.34 -5.40 12.84
N ALA A 152 -19.01 -5.51 14.11
CA ALA A 152 -18.62 -4.38 14.94
C ALA A 152 -17.30 -3.77 14.45
N ILE A 153 -16.29 -4.60 14.11
CA ILE A 153 -15.04 -4.15 13.50
C ILE A 153 -15.35 -3.41 12.19
N ALA A 154 -16.14 -4.00 11.29
CA ALA A 154 -16.48 -3.37 10.00
C ALA A 154 -17.17 -2.00 10.17
N ARG A 155 -18.05 -1.85 11.17
CA ARG A 155 -18.70 -0.56 11.49
C ARG A 155 -17.72 0.44 12.08
N THR A 156 -16.88 0.03 13.04
CA THR A 156 -15.91 0.90 13.70
C THR A 156 -14.87 1.42 12.70
N TYR A 157 -14.41 0.56 11.79
CA TYR A 157 -13.38 0.89 10.80
C TYR A 157 -13.96 1.26 9.43
N SER A 158 -15.25 1.61 9.35
CA SER A 158 -15.87 2.02 8.08
C SER A 158 -15.16 3.22 7.43
N ALA A 159 -14.70 4.18 8.24
CA ALA A 159 -13.92 5.32 7.74
C ALA A 159 -12.57 4.89 7.16
N SER A 160 -11.84 3.99 7.83
CA SER A 160 -10.57 3.45 7.31
C SER A 160 -10.78 2.67 6.01
N ILE A 161 -11.84 1.87 5.91
CA ILE A 161 -12.21 1.15 4.68
C ILE A 161 -12.53 2.13 3.54
N GLN A 162 -13.26 3.22 3.84
CA GLN A 162 -13.52 4.28 2.86
C GLN A 162 -12.24 5.01 2.45
N ALA A 163 -11.33 5.28 3.40
CA ALA A 163 -10.04 5.90 3.13
C ALA A 163 -9.19 5.04 2.16
N ILE A 164 -9.14 3.71 2.34
CA ILE A 164 -8.47 2.81 1.40
C ILE A 164 -9.00 3.03 -0.02
N SER A 165 -10.33 3.02 -0.19
CA SER A 165 -10.96 3.25 -1.51
C SER A 165 -10.64 4.62 -2.09
N GLN A 166 -10.56 5.66 -1.27
CA GLN A 166 -10.21 7.02 -1.72
C GLN A 166 -8.76 7.10 -2.15
N GLN A 167 -7.83 6.54 -1.38
CA GLN A 167 -6.41 6.54 -1.70
C GLN A 167 -6.11 5.73 -2.97
N LEU A 168 -6.73 4.56 -3.15
CA LEU A 168 -6.60 3.79 -4.38
C LEU A 168 -7.11 4.56 -5.60
N ARG A 169 -8.23 5.29 -5.47
CA ARG A 169 -8.72 6.16 -6.56
C ARG A 169 -7.76 7.31 -6.84
N ALA A 170 -7.19 7.94 -5.82
CA ALA A 170 -6.19 9.00 -5.98
C ALA A 170 -4.95 8.47 -6.72
N ALA A 171 -4.44 7.31 -6.33
CA ALA A 171 -3.33 6.65 -7.00
C ALA A 171 -3.63 6.35 -8.49
N HIS A 172 -4.85 5.94 -8.83
CA HIS A 172 -5.26 5.75 -10.23
C HIS A 172 -5.30 7.07 -11.01
N VAL A 173 -5.75 8.16 -10.39
CA VAL A 173 -5.74 9.49 -11.03
C VAL A 173 -4.31 9.93 -11.32
N GLU A 174 -3.40 9.80 -10.36
CA GLU A 174 -1.98 10.13 -10.54
C GLU A 174 -1.33 9.24 -11.61
N ARG A 175 -1.65 7.94 -11.61
CA ARG A 175 -1.18 7.00 -12.64
C ARG A 175 -1.59 7.42 -14.04
N ALA A 176 -2.83 7.87 -14.20
CA ALA A 176 -3.35 8.29 -15.51
C ALA A 176 -2.66 9.57 -16.04
N GLN A 177 -1.95 10.31 -15.19
CA GLN A 177 -1.21 11.51 -15.57
C GLN A 177 0.22 11.22 -16.02
N VAL A 178 0.73 10.01 -15.84
CA VAL A 178 2.07 9.62 -16.26
C VAL A 178 2.09 9.41 -17.78
N ASP A 179 2.84 10.26 -18.48
CA ASP A 179 3.12 10.03 -19.91
C ASP A 179 4.17 8.93 -20.05
N THR A 180 3.72 7.78 -20.54
CA THR A 180 4.58 6.60 -20.70
C THR A 180 5.39 6.57 -22.00
N SER A 181 5.13 7.50 -22.93
CA SER A 181 5.68 7.45 -24.30
C SER A 181 7.18 7.67 -24.35
N GLU A 182 7.74 8.39 -23.38
CA GLU A 182 9.15 8.76 -23.33
C GLU A 182 9.84 8.42 -22.00
N LEU A 183 9.26 7.50 -21.21
CA LEU A 183 9.90 7.10 -19.97
C LEU A 183 11.22 6.36 -20.24
N VAL A 184 12.28 6.78 -19.55
CA VAL A 184 13.54 6.03 -19.52
C VAL A 184 13.35 4.71 -18.76
N GLY A 185 14.15 3.70 -19.08
CA GLY A 185 14.00 2.34 -18.58
C GLY A 185 13.62 2.22 -17.11
N PRO A 186 14.38 2.80 -16.15
CA PRO A 186 14.05 2.68 -14.72
C PRO A 186 12.69 3.27 -14.33
N LEU A 187 12.27 4.40 -14.92
CA LEU A 187 10.95 4.98 -14.65
C LEU A 187 9.83 4.19 -15.31
N LYS A 188 10.10 3.60 -16.49
CA LYS A 188 9.16 2.70 -17.13
C LYS A 188 8.94 1.44 -16.30
N ASP A 189 10.01 0.83 -15.81
CA ASP A 189 9.93 -0.34 -14.95
C ASP A 189 9.18 -0.03 -13.65
N ALA A 190 9.40 1.15 -13.05
CA ALA A 190 8.68 1.62 -11.88
C ALA A 190 7.18 1.81 -12.18
N TYR A 191 6.85 2.41 -13.32
CA TYR A 191 5.46 2.57 -13.76
C TYR A 191 4.77 1.22 -13.95
N ASP A 192 5.37 0.30 -14.70
CA ASP A 192 4.81 -1.01 -14.98
C ASP A 192 4.58 -1.83 -13.70
N ALA A 193 5.43 -1.63 -12.73
CA ALA A 193 5.32 -2.29 -11.46
C ALA A 193 4.24 -1.64 -10.55
N VAL A 194 4.10 -0.31 -10.55
CA VAL A 194 2.99 0.41 -9.90
C VAL A 194 1.65 -0.02 -10.50
N ASP A 195 1.57 -0.14 -11.81
CA ASP A 195 0.36 -0.57 -12.51
C ASP A 195 -0.12 -1.94 -12.02
N ARG A 196 0.80 -2.90 -11.94
CA ARG A 196 0.50 -4.23 -11.40
C ARG A 196 0.08 -4.16 -9.93
N ALA A 197 0.77 -3.35 -9.13
CA ALA A 197 0.47 -3.19 -7.71
C ALA A 197 -0.94 -2.64 -7.47
N LEU A 198 -1.34 -1.62 -8.24
CA LEU A 198 -2.69 -1.05 -8.17
C LEU A 198 -3.76 -2.08 -8.54
N ALA A 199 -3.54 -2.85 -9.62
CA ALA A 199 -4.48 -3.90 -10.05
C ALA A 199 -4.66 -5.00 -8.98
N GLU A 200 -3.57 -5.38 -8.30
CA GLU A 200 -3.62 -6.34 -7.19
C GLU A 200 -4.30 -5.75 -5.95
N ALA A 201 -4.02 -4.48 -5.62
CA ALA A 201 -4.66 -3.78 -4.52
C ALA A 201 -6.18 -3.68 -4.72
N ASP A 202 -6.63 -3.32 -5.92
CA ASP A 202 -8.05 -3.28 -6.27
C ASP A 202 -8.71 -4.65 -6.15
N THR A 203 -8.05 -5.68 -6.64
CA THR A 203 -8.58 -7.06 -6.58
C THR A 203 -8.72 -7.52 -5.14
N SER A 204 -7.73 -7.21 -4.32
CA SER A 204 -7.74 -7.57 -2.91
C SER A 204 -8.78 -6.76 -2.14
N PHE A 205 -8.85 -5.46 -2.39
CA PHE A 205 -9.82 -4.58 -1.74
C PHE A 205 -11.26 -5.02 -2.02
N ARG A 206 -11.58 -5.34 -3.28
CA ARG A 206 -12.91 -5.86 -3.65
C ARG A 206 -13.28 -7.14 -2.89
N ARG A 207 -12.33 -8.05 -2.66
CA ARG A 207 -12.57 -9.27 -1.88
C ARG A 207 -12.85 -9.00 -0.41
N TYR A 208 -12.21 -7.96 0.16
CA TYR A 208 -12.38 -7.61 1.57
C TYR A 208 -13.59 -6.70 1.83
N GLN A 209 -14.27 -6.21 0.82
CA GLN A 209 -15.54 -5.50 0.98
C GLN A 209 -16.68 -6.43 1.40
N ASP A 210 -16.59 -7.72 1.09
CA ASP A 210 -17.54 -8.72 1.58
C ASP A 210 -17.08 -9.31 2.92
N VAL A 211 -17.61 -8.77 4.00
CA VAL A 211 -17.31 -9.22 5.37
C VAL A 211 -17.59 -10.72 5.57
N ARG A 212 -18.58 -11.29 4.88
CA ARG A 212 -18.88 -12.71 4.95
C ARG A 212 -17.80 -13.55 4.30
N GLN A 213 -17.29 -13.12 3.14
CA GLN A 213 -16.20 -13.81 2.46
C GLN A 213 -14.92 -13.76 3.30
N VAL A 214 -14.61 -12.62 3.89
CA VAL A 214 -13.48 -12.47 4.82
C VAL A 214 -13.59 -13.44 5.99
N LEU A 215 -14.75 -13.55 6.59
CA LEU A 215 -14.98 -14.47 7.71
C LEU A 215 -14.93 -15.95 7.28
N SER A 216 -15.50 -16.29 6.13
CA SER A 216 -15.45 -17.62 5.56
C SER A 216 -14.02 -18.07 5.30
N ASP A 217 -13.23 -17.23 4.61
CA ASP A 217 -11.81 -17.48 4.33
C ASP A 217 -10.96 -17.53 5.61
N PHE A 218 -11.42 -16.85 6.64
CA PHE A 218 -10.72 -16.64 7.88
C PHE A 218 -10.96 -17.78 8.90
N LEU A 219 -12.21 -18.23 9.03
CA LEU A 219 -12.61 -19.29 9.93
C LEU A 219 -12.47 -20.68 9.28
N GLY A 220 -12.23 -20.73 7.97
CA GLY A 220 -12.19 -21.98 7.21
C GLY A 220 -13.56 -22.67 7.12
N VAL A 221 -14.65 -21.92 7.31
CA VAL A 221 -16.04 -22.41 7.34
C VAL A 221 -16.85 -21.70 6.26
N GLN A 222 -17.63 -22.45 5.48
CA GLN A 222 -18.61 -21.86 4.58
C GLN A 222 -19.77 -21.29 5.39
N LEU A 223 -19.90 -19.96 5.39
CA LEU A 223 -21.03 -19.30 6.01
C LEU A 223 -22.24 -19.38 5.08
N PRO A 224 -23.45 -19.73 5.58
CA PRO A 224 -24.65 -19.78 4.76
C PRO A 224 -24.99 -18.39 4.19
N ALA A 225 -25.60 -18.39 3.00
CA ALA A 225 -25.99 -17.20 2.24
C ALA A 225 -26.97 -16.30 3.01
#